data_9b84f8b582e48c9ef2eadcd534be9495
#
_entry.id   9b84f8b582e48c9ef2eadcd534be9495
#
_cell.length_a   1.000
_cell.length_b   1.000
_cell.length_c   1.000
_cell.angle_alpha   90.00
_cell.angle_beta   90.00
_cell.angle_gamma   90.00
#
_symmetry.space_group_name_H-M   'P 1'
#
loop_
_entity.id
_entity.type
_entity.pdbx_description
1 polymer ?
#
loop_
_entity_poly.entity_id
_entity_poly.type
_entity_poly.pdbx_seq_one_letter_code
_entity_poly.pdbx_strand_id
1 'polypeptide(L)'
;MLILLAPLAVGCVRIRASITISPDDKVSGQITAAAKPRNPDDKGPQFNNGNLPFSQKVAISDYTKEGYVGSSAVFSDLTFAELPQLANMNHDAAGVDLSLRRAGNQVILEGRADLTSLTDASADVSLSVSFPGEVTSTNGSQIDTSVVEWKLKPGVVSTMTAQARYTDPSQRSFTGAATWLALASFVVAGVIAVVAWLSRDRSPRFVEPHDHQGVKQER
;
A
#
# COMPACT_ATOMS: atom_id res chain seq x y z
N MET A 1 -21.11 58.12 -13.76
CA MET A 1 -20.06 57.44 -12.94
C MET A 1 -20.30 55.95 -13.04
N LEU A 2 -19.61 55.28 -13.99
CA LEU A 2 -19.79 53.86 -14.31
C LEU A 2 -18.84 53.08 -13.41
N ILE A 3 -19.38 52.46 -12.35
CA ILE A 3 -18.61 51.57 -11.47
C ILE A 3 -18.41 50.26 -12.24
N LEU A 4 -17.21 50.10 -12.82
CA LEU A 4 -16.75 48.86 -13.41
C LEU A 4 -16.54 47.84 -12.26
N LEU A 5 -17.58 47.04 -11.99
CA LEU A 5 -17.41 45.85 -11.16
C LEU A 5 -16.53 44.88 -11.94
N ALA A 6 -15.20 44.97 -11.74
CA ALA A 6 -14.31 43.90 -12.15
C ALA A 6 -14.69 42.65 -11.36
N PRO A 7 -15.05 41.52 -12.00
CA PRO A 7 -15.20 40.28 -11.28
C PRO A 7 -13.86 39.97 -10.63
N LEU A 8 -13.86 39.89 -9.31
CA LEU A 8 -12.75 39.32 -8.55
C LEU A 8 -12.61 37.89 -9.08
N ALA A 9 -11.70 37.66 -9.98
CA ALA A 9 -11.35 36.34 -10.46
C ALA A 9 -10.73 35.58 -9.29
N VAL A 10 -11.59 34.91 -8.51
CA VAL A 10 -11.19 33.96 -7.48
C VAL A 10 -10.51 32.84 -8.24
N GLY A 11 -9.20 32.78 -8.14
CA GLY A 11 -8.42 31.75 -8.86
C GLY A 11 -8.78 30.39 -8.30
N CYS A 12 -9.36 29.51 -9.15
CA CYS A 12 -9.62 28.13 -8.78
C CYS A 12 -8.34 27.49 -8.22
N VAL A 13 -8.40 27.00 -7.01
CA VAL A 13 -7.28 26.29 -6.36
C VAL A 13 -7.48 24.79 -6.59
N ARG A 14 -6.39 24.12 -6.90
CA ARG A 14 -6.33 22.65 -7.06
C ARG A 14 -5.28 22.08 -6.13
N ILE A 15 -5.70 21.23 -5.21
CA ILE A 15 -4.79 20.50 -4.30
C ILE A 15 -5.07 19.03 -4.48
N ARG A 16 -4.06 18.30 -4.92
CA ARG A 16 -4.15 16.83 -5.10
C ARG A 16 -3.00 16.15 -4.40
N ALA A 17 -3.33 15.20 -3.55
CA ALA A 17 -2.35 14.35 -2.89
C ALA A 17 -2.61 12.89 -3.29
N SER A 18 -1.56 12.20 -3.68
CA SER A 18 -1.56 10.77 -3.93
C SER A 18 -0.49 10.12 -3.06
N ILE A 19 -0.91 9.19 -2.21
CA ILE A 19 -0.06 8.53 -1.22
C ILE A 19 -0.12 7.02 -1.45
N THR A 20 1.02 6.36 -1.40
CA THR A 20 1.14 4.91 -1.45
C THR A 20 1.82 4.43 -0.19
N ILE A 21 1.19 3.52 0.51
CA ILE A 21 1.71 2.86 1.72
C ILE A 21 2.24 1.50 1.29
N SER A 22 3.52 1.25 1.55
CA SER A 22 4.17 -0.01 1.21
C SER A 22 4.07 -1.04 2.35
N PRO A 23 4.28 -2.34 2.05
CA PRO A 23 4.23 -3.40 3.06
C PRO A 23 5.28 -3.29 4.18
N ASP A 24 6.32 -2.53 4.01
CA ASP A 24 7.42 -2.29 4.95
C ASP A 24 7.26 -1.00 5.78
N ASP A 25 6.02 -0.51 5.94
CA ASP A 25 5.67 0.69 6.71
C ASP A 25 6.32 1.97 6.18
N LYS A 26 6.55 2.03 4.85
CA LYS A 26 7.03 3.23 4.17
C LYS A 26 5.92 3.91 3.39
N VAL A 27 6.06 5.21 3.25
CA VAL A 27 5.11 6.07 2.55
C VAL A 27 5.82 6.81 1.44
N SER A 28 5.28 6.73 0.25
CA SER A 28 5.74 7.48 -0.92
C SER A 28 4.56 8.15 -1.59
N GLY A 29 4.81 9.22 -2.34
CA GLY A 29 3.70 9.88 -3.00
C GLY A 29 4.05 11.22 -3.61
N GLN A 30 3.01 11.94 -3.98
CA GLN A 30 3.08 13.26 -4.59
C GLN A 30 1.97 14.15 -4.06
N ILE A 31 2.31 15.40 -3.79
CA ILE A 31 1.36 16.45 -3.45
C ILE A 31 1.54 17.56 -4.48
N THR A 32 0.44 18.01 -5.09
CA THR A 32 0.42 19.13 -6.02
C THR A 32 -0.50 20.20 -5.48
N ALA A 33 -0.02 21.43 -5.38
CA ALA A 33 -0.82 22.60 -5.09
C ALA A 33 -0.66 23.60 -6.23
N ALA A 34 -1.76 23.99 -6.85
CA ALA A 34 -1.77 24.88 -7.99
C ALA A 34 -3.00 25.79 -7.97
N ALA A 35 -2.85 26.98 -8.58
CA ALA A 35 -3.94 27.94 -8.73
C ALA A 35 -3.93 28.53 -10.15
N LYS A 36 -5.03 29.11 -10.58
CA LYS A 36 -5.01 29.94 -11.80
C LYS A 36 -4.21 31.21 -11.53
N PRO A 37 -3.24 31.55 -12.39
CA PRO A 37 -2.40 32.72 -12.17
C PRO A 37 -3.26 34.00 -12.25
N ARG A 38 -3.01 34.94 -11.36
CA ARG A 38 -3.67 36.25 -11.32
C ARG A 38 -3.02 37.25 -12.28
N ASN A 39 -1.75 37.02 -12.58
CA ASN A 39 -0.95 37.81 -13.51
C ASN A 39 0.13 36.92 -14.12
N PRO A 40 0.84 37.37 -15.19
CA PRO A 40 1.85 36.56 -15.86
C PRO A 40 3.04 36.11 -14.99
N ASP A 41 3.31 36.83 -13.91
CA ASP A 41 4.43 36.54 -12.99
C ASP A 41 4.01 35.73 -11.76
N ASP A 42 2.71 35.40 -11.64
CA ASP A 42 2.18 34.62 -10.52
C ASP A 42 2.62 33.15 -10.63
N LYS A 43 3.40 32.71 -9.66
CA LYS A 43 3.90 31.33 -9.57
C LYS A 43 2.92 30.38 -8.84
N GLY A 44 1.83 30.91 -8.30
CA GLY A 44 0.88 30.13 -7.51
C GLY A 44 1.46 29.61 -6.19
N PRO A 45 0.78 28.63 -5.54
CA PRO A 45 1.22 28.06 -4.27
C PRO A 45 2.59 27.39 -4.40
N GLN A 46 3.49 27.67 -3.48
CA GLN A 46 4.86 27.16 -3.47
C GLN A 46 5.12 26.30 -2.23
N PHE A 47 5.73 25.15 -2.43
CA PHE A 47 6.26 24.29 -1.36
C PHE A 47 7.70 24.67 -1.03
N ASN A 48 8.10 24.46 0.23
CA ASN A 48 9.47 24.60 0.69
C ASN A 48 9.82 23.43 1.62
N ASN A 49 10.88 22.70 1.29
CA ASN A 49 11.35 21.57 2.10
C ASN A 49 12.52 21.92 3.05
N GLY A 50 12.97 23.19 3.09
CA GLY A 50 14.13 23.61 3.87
C GLY A 50 14.00 23.39 5.38
N ASN A 51 12.79 23.32 5.91
CA ASN A 51 12.51 23.08 7.32
C ASN A 51 12.26 21.60 7.68
N LEU A 52 12.36 20.68 6.70
CA LEU A 52 12.15 19.27 6.94
C LEU A 52 13.46 18.56 7.31
N PRO A 53 13.51 17.79 8.41
CA PRO A 53 14.70 17.03 8.79
C PRO A 53 15.05 15.93 7.77
N PHE A 54 14.10 15.55 6.91
CA PHE A 54 14.24 14.56 5.83
C PHE A 54 14.12 15.21 4.44
N SER A 55 14.55 16.44 4.26
CA SER A 55 14.43 17.19 3.00
C SER A 55 15.01 16.46 1.79
N GLN A 56 16.02 15.61 1.97
CA GLN A 56 16.62 14.77 0.92
C GLN A 56 15.67 13.70 0.37
N LYS A 57 14.59 13.38 1.09
CA LYS A 57 13.54 12.45 0.64
C LYS A 57 12.41 13.15 -0.12
N VAL A 58 12.47 14.48 -0.26
CA VAL A 58 11.42 15.30 -0.87
C VAL A 58 12.00 16.12 -2.00
N ALA A 59 11.54 15.89 -3.20
CA ALA A 59 11.87 16.66 -4.39
C ALA A 59 10.71 17.60 -4.74
N ILE A 60 11.01 18.91 -4.84
CA ILE A 60 10.03 19.92 -5.22
C ILE A 60 10.33 20.39 -6.63
N SER A 61 9.28 20.58 -7.42
CA SER A 61 9.34 21.09 -8.80
C SER A 61 8.19 22.06 -9.05
N ASP A 62 8.41 22.98 -9.99
CA ASP A 62 7.35 23.86 -10.48
C ASP A 62 6.28 23.04 -11.22
N TYR A 63 5.04 23.45 -11.04
CA TYR A 63 3.90 22.85 -11.73
C TYR A 63 3.24 23.88 -12.65
N THR A 64 3.18 23.54 -13.94
CA THR A 64 2.45 24.33 -14.93
C THR A 64 1.70 23.38 -15.87
N LYS A 65 0.39 23.26 -15.69
CA LYS A 65 -0.45 22.39 -16.50
C LYS A 65 -1.89 22.91 -16.55
N GLU A 66 -2.50 22.85 -17.73
CA GLU A 66 -3.92 23.20 -17.94
C GLU A 66 -4.27 24.63 -17.52
N GLY A 67 -3.31 25.57 -17.61
CA GLY A 67 -3.52 26.96 -17.17
C GLY A 67 -3.45 27.16 -15.66
N TYR A 68 -3.00 26.17 -14.90
CA TYR A 68 -2.68 26.27 -13.48
C TYR A 68 -1.18 26.36 -13.29
N VAL A 69 -0.78 27.17 -12.31
CA VAL A 69 0.62 27.31 -11.90
C VAL A 69 0.75 27.03 -10.39
N GLY A 70 1.87 26.52 -9.99
CA GLY A 70 2.12 26.17 -8.59
C GLY A 70 3.34 25.30 -8.41
N SER A 71 3.31 24.39 -7.44
CA SER A 71 4.39 23.45 -7.19
C SER A 71 3.90 22.04 -6.92
N SER A 72 4.79 21.09 -7.14
CA SER A 72 4.59 19.67 -6.87
C SER A 72 5.74 19.16 -6.01
N ALA A 73 5.42 18.44 -4.94
CA ALA A 73 6.37 17.76 -4.07
C ALA A 73 6.21 16.25 -4.25
N VAL A 74 7.28 15.57 -4.63
CA VAL A 74 7.37 14.11 -4.67
C VAL A 74 8.20 13.65 -3.50
N PHE A 75 7.71 12.68 -2.74
CA PHE A 75 8.41 12.14 -1.58
C PHE A 75 8.48 10.61 -1.65
N SER A 76 9.54 10.04 -1.09
CA SER A 76 9.77 8.60 -1.06
C SER A 76 10.34 8.13 0.26
N ASP A 77 9.96 6.90 0.62
CA ASP A 77 10.50 6.18 1.79
C ASP A 77 10.34 6.91 3.14
N LEU A 78 9.27 7.70 3.29
CA LEU A 78 8.95 8.32 4.56
C LEU A 78 8.42 7.26 5.54
N THR A 79 8.76 7.42 6.81
CA THR A 79 8.12 6.68 7.89
C THR A 79 6.75 7.26 8.22
N PHE A 80 5.90 6.51 8.91
CA PHE A 80 4.61 7.01 9.38
C PHE A 80 4.74 8.26 10.28
N ALA A 81 5.83 8.35 11.06
CA ALA A 81 6.11 9.50 11.91
C ALA A 81 6.59 10.74 11.14
N GLU A 82 7.17 10.58 9.96
CA GLU A 82 7.61 11.68 9.09
C GLU A 82 6.45 12.28 8.28
N LEU A 83 5.40 11.48 7.98
CA LEU A 83 4.29 11.92 7.14
C LEU A 83 3.56 13.19 7.63
N PRO A 84 3.21 13.33 8.93
CA PRO A 84 2.54 14.55 9.41
C PRO A 84 3.39 15.81 9.24
N GLN A 85 4.71 15.67 9.21
CA GLN A 85 5.63 16.81 9.09
C GLN A 85 5.65 17.41 7.68
N LEU A 86 5.10 16.72 6.66
CA LEU A 86 4.93 17.29 5.31
C LEU A 86 4.03 18.53 5.32
N ALA A 87 3.12 18.67 6.29
CA ALA A 87 2.31 19.87 6.45
C ALA A 87 3.16 21.14 6.65
N ASN A 88 4.39 21.01 7.18
CA ASN A 88 5.31 22.12 7.38
C ASN A 88 5.96 22.65 6.09
N MET A 89 5.74 21.99 4.93
CA MET A 89 6.23 22.48 3.64
C MET A 89 5.51 23.74 3.15
N ASN A 90 4.32 23.99 3.64
CA ASN A 90 3.56 25.18 3.29
C ASN A 90 2.88 25.76 4.54
N HIS A 91 3.32 26.93 4.98
CA HIS A 91 2.75 27.62 6.13
C HIS A 91 1.32 28.10 5.89
N ASP A 92 0.92 28.27 4.62
CA ASP A 92 -0.43 28.68 4.22
C ASP A 92 -1.35 27.47 4.02
N ALA A 93 -0.83 26.25 3.96
CA ALA A 93 -1.61 25.01 3.93
C ALA A 93 -2.03 24.64 5.35
N ALA A 94 -2.74 25.56 5.98
CA ALA A 94 -3.22 25.38 7.33
C ALA A 94 -4.17 24.17 7.43
N GLY A 95 -3.89 23.28 8.35
CA GLY A 95 -4.89 22.42 8.94
C GLY A 95 -5.08 21.04 8.32
N VAL A 96 -4.13 20.50 7.58
CA VAL A 96 -4.15 19.06 7.24
C VAL A 96 -3.29 18.30 8.23
N ASP A 97 -3.91 17.48 9.05
CA ASP A 97 -3.27 16.51 9.92
C ASP A 97 -3.58 15.10 9.43
N LEU A 98 -2.56 14.32 9.18
CA LEU A 98 -2.68 12.97 8.67
C LEU A 98 -1.79 12.03 9.48
N SER A 99 -2.39 11.06 10.12
CA SER A 99 -1.71 10.06 10.95
C SER A 99 -1.90 8.66 10.37
N LEU A 100 -0.80 7.93 10.32
CA LEU A 100 -0.76 6.51 9.97
C LEU A 100 -0.19 5.72 11.13
N ARG A 101 -0.81 4.59 11.42
CA ARG A 101 -0.29 3.65 12.41
C ARG A 101 -0.55 2.21 12.02
N ARG A 102 0.35 1.34 12.44
CA ARG A 102 0.17 -0.11 12.34
C ARG A 102 -0.44 -0.65 13.63
N ALA A 103 -1.47 -1.49 13.50
CA ALA A 103 -2.10 -2.20 14.61
C ALA A 103 -2.21 -3.69 14.25
N GLY A 104 -1.22 -4.49 14.66
CA GLY A 104 -1.12 -5.89 14.27
C GLY A 104 -0.93 -6.05 12.76
N ASN A 105 -1.91 -6.67 12.09
CA ASN A 105 -1.94 -6.85 10.64
C ASN A 105 -2.82 -5.82 9.92
N GLN A 106 -3.08 -4.67 10.53
CA GLN A 106 -3.84 -3.59 9.94
C GLN A 106 -3.04 -2.29 9.90
N VAL A 107 -3.25 -1.53 8.82
CA VAL A 107 -2.86 -0.13 8.71
C VAL A 107 -4.10 0.70 8.97
N ILE A 108 -3.97 1.67 9.86
CA ILE A 108 -5.04 2.61 10.23
C ILE A 108 -4.59 4.00 9.83
N LEU A 109 -5.43 4.66 9.02
CA LEU A 109 -5.29 6.04 8.62
C LEU A 109 -6.36 6.86 9.35
N GLU A 110 -5.92 7.93 9.99
CA GLU A 110 -6.77 8.94 10.59
C GLU A 110 -6.29 10.31 10.11
N GLY A 111 -7.19 11.11 9.57
CA GLY A 111 -6.86 12.43 9.05
C GLY A 111 -7.95 13.44 9.35
N ARG A 112 -7.52 14.69 9.45
CA ARG A 112 -8.37 15.87 9.59
C ARG A 112 -7.86 16.93 8.63
N ALA A 113 -8.75 17.47 7.83
CA ALA A 113 -8.47 18.63 6.96
C ALA A 113 -9.37 19.77 7.35
N ASP A 114 -8.78 20.87 7.81
CA ASP A 114 -9.48 22.11 8.07
C ASP A 114 -9.31 23.03 6.86
N LEU A 115 -10.33 23.08 6.04
CA LEU A 115 -10.37 23.91 4.82
C LEU A 115 -11.24 25.17 5.01
N THR A 116 -11.51 25.59 6.24
CA THR A 116 -12.35 26.76 6.54
C THR A 116 -11.79 28.07 5.99
N SER A 117 -10.47 28.16 5.86
CA SER A 117 -9.79 29.29 5.23
C SER A 117 -9.88 29.30 3.70
N LEU A 118 -10.20 28.15 3.07
CA LEU A 118 -10.35 28.02 1.62
C LEU A 118 -11.78 28.38 1.23
N THR A 119 -12.00 29.67 0.96
CA THR A 119 -13.34 30.22 0.68
C THR A 119 -13.81 30.01 -0.77
N ASP A 120 -12.91 29.58 -1.65
CA ASP A 120 -13.24 29.30 -3.05
C ASP A 120 -14.00 27.97 -3.18
N ALA A 121 -15.31 28.08 -3.40
CA ALA A 121 -16.19 26.92 -3.56
C ALA A 121 -15.85 26.06 -4.81
N SER A 122 -15.09 26.60 -5.76
CA SER A 122 -14.65 25.89 -6.96
C SER A 122 -13.30 25.17 -6.79
N ALA A 123 -12.69 25.26 -5.61
CA ALA A 123 -11.44 24.57 -5.32
C ALA A 123 -11.62 23.05 -5.38
N ASP A 124 -10.69 22.39 -6.06
CA ASP A 124 -10.63 20.93 -6.21
C ASP A 124 -9.59 20.38 -5.24
N VAL A 125 -10.03 19.79 -4.14
CA VAL A 125 -9.15 19.21 -3.11
C VAL A 125 -9.42 17.73 -3.00
N SER A 126 -8.42 16.90 -3.28
CA SER A 126 -8.54 15.45 -3.22
C SER A 126 -7.30 14.78 -2.60
N LEU A 127 -7.56 13.71 -1.86
CA LEU A 127 -6.57 12.80 -1.32
C LEU A 127 -6.88 11.39 -1.82
N SER A 128 -5.93 10.75 -2.47
CA SER A 128 -5.98 9.35 -2.84
C SER A 128 -4.92 8.57 -2.07
N VAL A 129 -5.29 7.46 -1.45
CA VAL A 129 -4.37 6.61 -0.70
C VAL A 129 -4.47 5.17 -1.18
N SER A 130 -3.33 4.62 -1.58
CA SER A 130 -3.15 3.21 -1.92
C SER A 130 -2.56 2.48 -0.70
N PHE A 131 -3.30 1.50 -0.19
CA PHE A 131 -2.93 0.71 0.97
C PHE A 131 -2.18 -0.58 0.57
N PRO A 132 -1.38 -1.17 1.49
CA PRO A 132 -0.64 -2.41 1.21
C PRO A 132 -1.52 -3.66 1.14
N GLY A 133 -2.82 -3.53 1.26
CA GLY A 133 -3.78 -4.62 1.17
C GLY A 133 -5.22 -4.13 1.14
N GLU A 134 -6.16 -5.06 1.28
CA GLU A 134 -7.60 -4.79 1.18
C GLU A 134 -8.11 -3.82 2.25
N VAL A 135 -8.83 -2.80 1.82
CA VAL A 135 -9.50 -1.83 2.70
C VAL A 135 -10.74 -2.48 3.31
N THR A 136 -10.77 -2.54 4.64
CA THR A 136 -11.87 -3.17 5.40
C THR A 136 -12.91 -2.18 5.90
N SER A 137 -12.53 -0.91 6.08
CA SER A 137 -13.41 0.16 6.51
C SER A 137 -12.87 1.50 6.06
N THR A 138 -13.73 2.39 5.59
CA THR A 138 -13.38 3.77 5.23
C THR A 138 -14.62 4.65 5.20
N ASN A 139 -14.44 5.96 5.41
CA ASN A 139 -15.45 6.98 5.14
C ASN A 139 -15.24 7.68 3.78
N GLY A 140 -14.21 7.28 3.02
CA GLY A 140 -13.95 7.77 1.66
C GLY A 140 -14.61 6.90 0.58
N SER A 141 -14.42 7.29 -0.67
CA SER A 141 -14.86 6.51 -1.83
C SER A 141 -13.81 5.46 -2.16
N GLN A 142 -14.17 4.19 -2.02
CA GLN A 142 -13.29 3.10 -2.42
C GLN A 142 -13.28 3.00 -3.95
N ILE A 143 -12.12 3.26 -4.56
CA ILE A 143 -11.92 3.25 -6.02
C ILE A 143 -11.51 1.84 -6.48
N ASP A 144 -10.74 1.15 -5.64
CA ASP A 144 -10.27 -0.22 -5.85
C ASP A 144 -10.22 -0.93 -4.50
N THR A 145 -9.99 -2.23 -4.47
CA THR A 145 -9.87 -3.05 -3.25
C THR A 145 -8.90 -2.47 -2.22
N SER A 146 -7.84 -1.82 -2.69
CA SER A 146 -6.79 -1.22 -1.85
C SER A 146 -6.65 0.30 -1.97
N VAL A 147 -7.52 0.97 -2.75
CA VAL A 147 -7.41 2.41 -3.01
C VAL A 147 -8.65 3.16 -2.56
N VAL A 148 -8.44 4.21 -1.78
CA VAL A 148 -9.51 5.10 -1.29
C VAL A 148 -9.24 6.53 -1.72
N GLU A 149 -10.26 7.22 -2.18
CA GLU A 149 -10.24 8.65 -2.52
C GLU A 149 -11.17 9.43 -1.60
N TRP A 150 -10.69 10.56 -1.10
CA TRP A 150 -11.50 11.57 -0.42
C TRP A 150 -11.50 12.85 -1.25
N LYS A 151 -12.70 13.32 -1.59
CA LYS A 151 -12.92 14.65 -2.17
C LYS A 151 -13.37 15.58 -1.05
N LEU A 152 -12.49 16.52 -0.70
CA LEU A 152 -12.67 17.41 0.44
C LEU A 152 -13.38 18.69 0.00
N LYS A 153 -14.39 19.08 0.76
CA LYS A 153 -15.14 20.29 0.45
C LYS A 153 -14.43 21.53 1.01
N PRO A 154 -14.23 22.59 0.19
CA PRO A 154 -13.76 23.89 0.68
C PRO A 154 -14.69 24.48 1.75
N GLY A 155 -14.16 25.31 2.63
CA GLY A 155 -14.92 26.04 3.64
C GLY A 155 -15.35 25.22 4.86
N VAL A 156 -15.02 23.92 4.95
CA VAL A 156 -15.43 23.06 6.06
C VAL A 156 -14.28 22.22 6.59
N VAL A 157 -14.45 21.71 7.79
CA VAL A 157 -13.57 20.68 8.36
C VAL A 157 -14.04 19.31 7.92
N SER A 158 -13.15 18.51 7.38
CA SER A 158 -13.40 17.14 6.96
C SER A 158 -12.52 16.15 7.73
N THR A 159 -13.06 14.98 8.05
CA THR A 159 -12.32 13.87 8.62
C THR A 159 -12.16 12.75 7.60
N MET A 160 -11.02 12.08 7.64
CA MET A 160 -10.68 10.98 6.77
C MET A 160 -10.27 9.78 7.62
N THR A 161 -10.93 8.65 7.41
CA THR A 161 -10.60 7.42 8.14
C THR A 161 -10.57 6.24 7.19
N ALA A 162 -9.58 5.38 7.36
CA ALA A 162 -9.52 4.11 6.65
C ALA A 162 -8.78 3.06 7.47
N GLN A 163 -9.19 1.81 7.31
CA GLN A 163 -8.50 0.65 7.84
C GLN A 163 -8.30 -0.34 6.70
N ALA A 164 -7.09 -0.83 6.55
CA ALA A 164 -6.75 -1.81 5.54
C ALA A 164 -6.00 -2.98 6.17
N ARG A 165 -6.21 -4.18 5.64
CA ARG A 165 -5.41 -5.34 6.01
C ARG A 165 -4.00 -5.15 5.51
N TYR A 166 -3.06 -5.55 6.37
CA TYR A 166 -1.66 -5.52 6.02
C TYR A 166 -1.31 -6.86 5.37
N THR A 167 -1.05 -6.83 4.08
CA THR A 167 -0.58 -8.01 3.38
C THR A 167 0.94 -8.02 3.45
N ASP A 168 1.50 -8.71 4.44
CA ASP A 168 2.92 -8.92 4.53
C ASP A 168 3.36 -9.80 3.35
N PRO A 169 4.20 -9.31 2.42
CA PRO A 169 4.68 -10.09 1.30
C PRO A 169 5.55 -11.27 1.74
N SER A 170 6.10 -11.24 2.96
CA SER A 170 6.84 -12.37 3.54
C SER A 170 5.93 -13.52 3.99
N GLN A 171 4.63 -13.27 4.14
CA GLN A 171 3.59 -14.28 4.36
C GLN A 171 2.93 -14.74 3.05
N ARG A 172 3.66 -14.78 1.95
CA ARG A 172 3.24 -15.61 0.81
C ARG A 172 3.01 -17.01 1.35
N SER A 173 1.75 -17.39 1.41
CA SER A 173 1.33 -18.63 2.02
C SER A 173 2.21 -19.78 1.52
N PHE A 174 2.91 -20.45 2.41
CA PHE A 174 3.64 -21.67 2.13
C PHE A 174 2.74 -22.80 1.63
N THR A 175 1.42 -22.55 1.53
CA THR A 175 0.44 -23.53 1.04
C THR A 175 0.77 -24.00 -0.36
N GLY A 176 1.23 -23.12 -1.27
CA GLY A 176 1.67 -23.51 -2.60
C GLY A 176 2.94 -24.39 -2.55
N ALA A 177 3.94 -24.00 -1.75
CA ALA A 177 5.16 -24.80 -1.58
C ALA A 177 4.87 -26.12 -0.83
N ALA A 178 4.02 -26.10 0.18
CA ALA A 178 3.62 -27.30 0.92
C ALA A 178 2.84 -28.29 0.06
N THR A 179 1.96 -27.83 -0.83
CA THR A 179 1.26 -28.72 -1.78
C THR A 179 2.20 -29.35 -2.80
N TRP A 180 3.19 -28.61 -3.33
CA TRP A 180 4.19 -29.16 -4.22
C TRP A 180 5.11 -30.16 -3.51
N LEU A 181 5.52 -29.91 -2.26
CA LEU A 181 6.29 -30.86 -1.46
C LEU A 181 5.50 -32.11 -1.12
N ALA A 182 4.21 -32.00 -0.79
CA ALA A 182 3.35 -33.14 -0.55
C ALA A 182 3.18 -33.99 -1.81
N LEU A 183 2.93 -33.38 -2.97
CA LEU A 183 2.85 -34.07 -4.25
C LEU A 183 4.15 -34.81 -4.60
N ALA A 184 5.29 -34.17 -4.45
CA ALA A 184 6.59 -34.78 -4.67
C ALA A 184 6.84 -35.98 -3.74
N SER A 185 6.45 -35.87 -2.47
CA SER A 185 6.57 -36.97 -1.49
C SER A 185 5.68 -38.15 -1.87
N PHE A 186 4.44 -37.92 -2.35
CA PHE A 186 3.57 -38.99 -2.83
C PHE A 186 4.11 -39.69 -4.06
N VAL A 187 4.70 -38.96 -5.01
CA VAL A 187 5.33 -39.55 -6.21
C VAL A 187 6.50 -40.42 -5.82
N VAL A 188 7.39 -39.96 -4.94
CA VAL A 188 8.55 -40.74 -4.45
C VAL A 188 8.09 -42.01 -3.71
N ALA A 189 7.10 -41.92 -2.83
CA ALA A 189 6.52 -43.04 -2.13
C ALA A 189 5.90 -44.06 -3.11
N GLY A 190 5.21 -43.59 -4.14
CA GLY A 190 4.64 -44.43 -5.20
C GLY A 190 5.71 -45.20 -5.98
N VAL A 191 6.80 -44.51 -6.36
CA VAL A 191 7.94 -45.14 -7.07
C VAL A 191 8.60 -46.22 -6.20
N ILE A 192 8.82 -45.94 -4.91
CA ILE A 192 9.39 -46.93 -3.98
C ILE A 192 8.48 -48.14 -3.83
N ALA A 193 7.16 -47.93 -3.71
CA ALA A 193 6.18 -48.99 -3.61
C ALA A 193 6.15 -49.87 -4.87
N VAL A 194 6.22 -49.28 -6.05
CA VAL A 194 6.31 -50.02 -7.33
C VAL A 194 7.61 -50.83 -7.45
N VAL A 195 8.75 -50.21 -7.10
CA VAL A 195 10.06 -50.93 -7.12
C VAL A 195 10.05 -52.07 -6.12
N ALA A 196 9.55 -51.86 -4.91
CA ALA A 196 9.42 -52.90 -3.89
C ALA A 196 8.49 -54.06 -4.33
N TRP A 197 7.40 -53.70 -5.05
CA TRP A 197 6.47 -54.70 -5.60
C TRP A 197 7.10 -55.50 -6.75
N LEU A 198 7.88 -54.88 -7.63
CA LEU A 198 8.59 -55.52 -8.73
C LEU A 198 9.77 -56.36 -8.24
N SER A 199 10.46 -55.93 -7.17
CA SER A 199 11.59 -56.64 -6.58
C SER A 199 11.17 -57.77 -5.59
N ARG A 200 9.84 -57.94 -5.38
CA ARG A 200 9.33 -59.00 -4.52
C ARG A 200 9.68 -60.35 -5.13
N ASP A 201 10.73 -60.96 -4.58
CA ASP A 201 11.25 -62.24 -5.02
C ASP A 201 10.18 -63.31 -4.92
N ARG A 202 9.78 -63.90 -6.07
CA ARG A 202 8.80 -64.98 -6.18
C ARG A 202 9.47 -66.36 -6.14
N SER A 203 10.65 -66.45 -5.52
CA SER A 203 11.35 -67.71 -5.38
C SER A 203 10.53 -68.70 -4.55
N PRO A 204 10.20 -69.89 -5.08
CA PRO A 204 9.52 -70.91 -4.31
C PRO A 204 10.41 -71.36 -3.15
N ARG A 205 9.85 -71.43 -1.95
CA ARG A 205 10.54 -72.00 -0.79
C ARG A 205 10.75 -73.47 -1.05
N PHE A 206 12.00 -73.89 -1.18
CA PHE A 206 12.36 -75.31 -1.15
C PHE A 206 12.03 -75.83 0.27
N VAL A 207 11.06 -76.77 0.31
CA VAL A 207 10.79 -77.57 1.51
C VAL A 207 11.84 -78.64 1.53
N GLU A 208 12.75 -78.62 2.52
CA GLU A 208 13.75 -79.63 2.77
C GLU A 208 13.06 -80.91 3.23
N PRO A 209 13.24 -82.12 2.59
CA PRO A 209 12.66 -83.36 3.03
C PRO A 209 13.37 -83.79 4.32
N HIS A 210 12.60 -84.01 5.41
CA HIS A 210 13.10 -84.65 6.61
C HIS A 210 13.39 -86.11 6.29
N ASP A 211 14.69 -86.49 6.25
CA ASP A 211 15.16 -87.79 6.17
C ASP A 211 15.10 -88.48 7.53
N HIS A 212 14.11 -89.42 7.65
CA HIS A 212 14.01 -90.30 8.81
C HIS A 212 14.99 -91.44 8.68
N GLN A 213 16.21 -91.28 9.15
CA GLN A 213 17.08 -92.47 9.37
C GLN A 213 16.77 -93.06 10.73
N GLY A 214 16.08 -94.20 10.67
CA GLY A 214 15.91 -95.08 11.80
C GLY A 214 17.21 -95.74 12.26
N VAL A 215 17.61 -95.50 13.47
CA VAL A 215 18.68 -96.23 14.14
C VAL A 215 18.04 -97.45 14.74
N LYS A 216 18.41 -98.65 14.16
CA LYS A 216 18.27 -99.92 14.81
C LYS A 216 19.38 -100.09 15.83
N GLN A 217 18.98 -100.31 17.04
CA GLN A 217 19.80 -100.70 18.13
C GLN A 217 19.86 -102.26 18.17
N GLU A 218 21.03 -102.85 18.23
CA GLU A 218 21.25 -104.17 18.75
C GLU A 218 22.40 -104.21 19.72
N ARG A 219 22.11 -104.77 20.89
CA ARG A 219 22.81 -105.36 21.99
C ARG A 219 23.46 -104.50 23.02
#